data_f85ff4d0948c0477aee416e1b222eba9
#
_entry.id   f85ff4d0948c0477aee416e1b222eba9
#
_cell.length_a   1.000
_cell.length_b   1.000
_cell.length_c   1.000
_cell.angle_alpha   90.00
_cell.angle_beta   90.00
_cell.angle_gamma   90.00
#
_symmetry.space_group_name_H-M   'P 1'
#
loop_
_entity.id
_entity.type
_entity.pdbx_description
1 polymer ?
#
loop_
_entity_poly.entity_id
_entity_poly.type
_entity_poly.pdbx_seq_one_letter_code
_entity_poly.pdbx_strand_id
1 'polypeptide(L)'
;MKKLLIVLALAGVSMTSFAQDEVLTEKYSVATNSFWSNWFVQLGADWNAWYSNQEHGRDAAISPLKDFRSKPGVAFAIGKWFTPGIGLRTKIQGIWGKRVGADSNPSSQLDNSNKYWIAQEQVMFNLSNLLCGYNENRVWNLIPFAGAGVGRSMSANRYAMGLSAGLQSSWKVSKGMRVYLEAGWNRYEGDLDGAAYANNERRGWESHDNNLYAEIGLNFNIGKGTWKKSPDMEAINTQHQAALDALNARLQDAEEENARLRNELANQKPVETVSESVKQLVTTPVSVFFDINKATIASQKDLVNVQALAKYAKDNNNNLLVTGYADSATGSADYNQKLSERRATVVANELVKMGIENNKITTVGKGGVETLSPISFNRRATVQITE
;
A
#
# COMPACT_ATOMS: atom_id res chain seq x y z
N MET A 1 20.60 -27.54 38.22
CA MET A 1 20.20 -26.11 38.16
C MET A 1 20.90 -25.32 37.06
N LYS A 2 22.20 -25.46 36.78
CA LYS A 2 22.87 -24.70 35.69
C LYS A 2 22.44 -25.10 34.29
N LYS A 3 21.99 -26.34 34.05
CA LYS A 3 21.53 -26.82 32.72
C LYS A 3 20.09 -26.36 32.35
N LEU A 4 19.24 -26.11 33.36
CA LEU A 4 17.88 -25.58 33.17
C LEU A 4 17.90 -24.08 32.75
N LEU A 5 18.89 -23.32 33.20
CA LEU A 5 19.10 -21.92 32.83
C LEU A 5 19.53 -21.75 31.37
N ILE A 6 20.23 -22.74 30.80
CA ILE A 6 20.64 -22.71 29.39
C ILE A 6 19.43 -22.95 28.43
N VAL A 7 18.52 -23.84 28.80
CA VAL A 7 17.28 -24.10 28.05
C VAL A 7 16.34 -22.90 28.12
N LEU A 8 16.24 -22.22 29.27
CA LEU A 8 15.48 -20.97 29.39
C LEU A 8 16.13 -19.78 28.65
N ALA A 9 17.47 -19.73 28.59
CA ALA A 9 18.20 -18.73 27.83
C ALA A 9 18.01 -18.91 26.31
N LEU A 10 17.96 -20.15 25.81
CA LEU A 10 17.68 -20.46 24.41
C LEU A 10 16.20 -20.19 24.03
N ALA A 11 15.26 -20.40 24.94
CA ALA A 11 13.86 -20.02 24.74
C ALA A 11 13.64 -18.50 24.79
N GLY A 12 14.47 -17.76 25.57
CA GLY A 12 14.38 -16.29 25.69
C GLY A 12 15.01 -15.53 24.54
N VAL A 13 15.93 -16.13 23.77
CA VAL A 13 16.57 -15.47 22.59
C VAL A 13 15.72 -15.60 21.35
N SER A 14 14.76 -16.53 21.30
CA SER A 14 13.87 -16.70 20.15
C SER A 14 12.64 -15.76 20.15
N MET A 15 12.46 -14.91 21.18
CA MET A 15 11.34 -13.96 21.23
C MET A 15 11.73 -12.49 21.01
N THR A 16 12.98 -12.20 20.71
CA THR A 16 13.38 -10.84 20.37
C THR A 16 13.65 -10.74 18.87
N SER A 17 12.63 -10.44 18.13
CA SER A 17 12.53 -9.67 16.90
C SER A 17 11.62 -10.30 15.84
N PHE A 18 10.36 -10.51 16.18
CA PHE A 18 9.33 -10.18 15.18
C PHE A 18 8.97 -8.71 15.38
N ALA A 19 9.97 -7.81 15.35
CA ALA A 19 9.74 -6.47 14.89
C ALA A 19 9.06 -6.62 13.53
N GLN A 20 7.93 -5.95 13.33
CA GLN A 20 7.20 -5.89 12.07
C GLN A 20 8.19 -5.99 10.92
N ASP A 21 8.26 -7.17 10.29
CA ASP A 21 9.07 -7.35 9.09
C ASP A 21 8.49 -6.37 8.09
N GLU A 22 9.25 -5.31 7.82
CA GLU A 22 8.88 -4.32 6.83
C GLU A 22 8.76 -5.08 5.51
N VAL A 23 7.53 -5.22 5.03
CA VAL A 23 7.26 -6.00 3.82
C VAL A 23 8.13 -5.46 2.70
N LEU A 24 9.09 -6.25 2.25
CA LEU A 24 9.96 -5.89 1.14
C LEU A 24 9.09 -5.54 -0.06
N THR A 25 9.31 -4.36 -0.64
CA THR A 25 8.49 -3.84 -1.73
C THR A 25 9.35 -3.52 -2.94
N GLU A 26 8.83 -3.81 -4.13
CA GLU A 26 9.47 -3.44 -5.38
C GLU A 26 9.58 -1.92 -5.51
N LYS A 27 10.76 -1.45 -5.96
CA LYS A 27 11.06 -0.02 -6.05
C LYS A 27 10.16 0.72 -7.05
N TYR A 28 9.84 0.06 -8.17
CA TYR A 28 9.15 0.68 -9.31
C TYR A 28 7.73 0.17 -9.51
N SER A 29 7.36 -0.92 -8.86
CA SER A 29 6.04 -1.53 -9.02
C SER A 29 5.07 -1.09 -7.93
N VAL A 30 3.83 -0.88 -8.33
CA VAL A 30 2.73 -0.50 -7.43
C VAL A 30 1.48 -1.31 -7.75
N ALA A 31 0.69 -1.56 -6.72
CA ALA A 31 -0.60 -2.20 -6.88
C ALA A 31 -1.57 -1.31 -7.65
N THR A 32 -2.38 -1.91 -8.52
CA THR A 32 -3.42 -1.20 -9.28
C THR A 32 -4.43 -0.56 -8.33
N ASN A 33 -4.71 0.71 -8.56
CA ASN A 33 -5.72 1.46 -7.82
C ASN A 33 -7.11 1.36 -8.50
N SER A 34 -8.16 1.70 -7.73
CA SER A 34 -9.51 1.87 -8.25
C SER A 34 -9.55 2.91 -9.36
N PHE A 35 -10.50 2.78 -10.30
CA PHE A 35 -10.72 3.76 -11.38
C PHE A 35 -10.88 5.19 -10.85
N TRP A 36 -11.54 5.39 -9.73
CA TRP A 36 -11.80 6.71 -9.12
C TRP A 36 -10.61 7.28 -8.34
N SER A 37 -9.51 6.55 -8.22
CA SER A 37 -8.28 7.03 -7.57
C SER A 37 -7.41 7.79 -8.55
N ASN A 38 -6.56 8.67 -8.00
CA ASN A 38 -5.51 9.39 -8.71
C ASN A 38 -5.99 10.40 -9.77
N TRP A 39 -7.22 10.87 -9.64
CA TRP A 39 -7.70 12.01 -10.39
C TRP A 39 -7.18 13.31 -9.79
N PHE A 40 -7.01 14.32 -10.62
CA PHE A 40 -6.62 15.65 -10.18
C PHE A 40 -7.28 16.74 -11.01
N VAL A 41 -7.39 17.92 -10.41
CA VAL A 41 -7.80 19.16 -11.08
C VAL A 41 -6.70 20.18 -10.91
N GLN A 42 -6.43 20.95 -11.96
CA GLN A 42 -5.48 22.06 -11.93
C GLN A 42 -6.16 23.36 -12.26
N LEU A 43 -5.78 24.40 -11.54
CA LEU A 43 -6.16 25.78 -11.80
C LEU A 43 -4.88 26.61 -11.90
N GLY A 44 -4.69 27.31 -12.99
CA GLY A 44 -3.50 28.10 -13.26
C GLY A 44 -3.79 29.46 -13.82
N ALA A 45 -2.83 30.35 -13.63
CA ALA A 45 -2.71 31.62 -14.33
C ALA A 45 -1.45 31.54 -15.19
N ASP A 46 -1.59 31.84 -16.45
CA ASP A 46 -0.49 31.83 -17.40
C ASP A 46 -0.17 33.21 -17.96
N TRP A 47 1.07 33.33 -18.42
CA TRP A 47 1.51 34.40 -19.27
C TRP A 47 1.87 33.79 -20.61
N ASN A 48 1.09 34.10 -21.64
CA ASN A 48 1.27 33.55 -22.96
C ASN A 48 1.84 34.58 -23.94
N ALA A 49 2.60 34.11 -24.92
CA ALA A 49 3.22 34.91 -25.97
C ALA A 49 3.07 34.19 -27.30
N TRP A 50 2.37 34.84 -28.22
CA TRP A 50 2.14 34.33 -29.56
C TRP A 50 3.20 34.80 -30.53
N TYR A 51 3.61 33.95 -31.47
CA TYR A 51 4.47 34.28 -32.59
C TYR A 51 4.17 33.33 -33.77
N SER A 52 4.30 33.83 -34.99
CA SER A 52 4.01 33.11 -36.22
C SER A 52 4.96 33.47 -37.35
N ASN A 53 4.95 32.66 -38.42
CA ASN A 53 5.70 32.98 -39.64
C ASN A 53 5.12 34.16 -40.41
N GLN A 54 3.89 34.58 -40.11
CA GLN A 54 3.24 35.74 -40.71
C GLN A 54 3.86 37.07 -40.27
N GLU A 55 4.69 37.07 -39.23
CA GLU A 55 5.42 38.25 -38.78
C GLU A 55 6.65 38.57 -39.64
N HIS A 56 7.12 37.61 -40.46
CA HIS A 56 8.24 37.80 -41.36
C HIS A 56 7.93 38.86 -42.49
N GLY A 57 8.84 39.78 -42.65
CA GLY A 57 8.71 40.84 -43.66
C GLY A 57 7.76 41.96 -43.28
N ARG A 58 7.25 41.98 -42.06
CA ARG A 58 6.51 43.07 -41.46
C ARG A 58 7.36 43.64 -40.32
N ASP A 59 7.35 44.93 -40.11
CA ASP A 59 8.05 45.57 -38.96
C ASP A 59 7.47 45.16 -37.60
N ALA A 60 6.82 43.99 -37.55
CA ALA A 60 6.25 43.41 -36.36
C ALA A 60 7.36 42.76 -35.51
N ALA A 61 7.20 42.81 -34.21
CA ALA A 61 8.11 42.17 -33.29
C ALA A 61 8.06 40.63 -33.41
N ILE A 62 9.13 40.02 -33.91
CA ILE A 62 9.25 38.59 -34.14
C ILE A 62 9.48 37.84 -32.81
N SER A 63 10.01 38.52 -31.79
CA SER A 63 10.28 37.89 -30.50
C SER A 63 8.99 37.61 -29.73
N PRO A 64 8.76 36.35 -29.27
CA PRO A 64 7.60 36.01 -28.45
C PRO A 64 7.62 36.70 -27.07
N LEU A 65 8.77 37.25 -26.65
CA LEU A 65 8.92 37.94 -25.38
C LEU A 65 8.58 39.43 -25.44
N LYS A 66 8.21 39.95 -26.60
CA LYS A 66 7.83 41.35 -26.73
C LYS A 66 6.35 41.59 -26.37
N ASP A 67 6.12 42.70 -25.68
CA ASP A 67 4.83 43.02 -25.04
C ASP A 67 3.64 43.03 -25.98
N PHE A 68 3.86 43.33 -27.24
CA PHE A 68 2.73 43.51 -28.14
C PHE A 68 1.95 42.22 -28.44
N ARG A 69 2.55 41.03 -28.30
CA ARG A 69 1.86 39.74 -28.45
C ARG A 69 1.75 38.91 -27.16
N SER A 70 2.19 39.43 -26.04
CA SER A 70 2.07 38.78 -24.76
C SER A 70 0.83 39.20 -23.97
N LYS A 71 0.14 38.27 -23.36
CA LYS A 71 -1.04 38.50 -22.50
C LYS A 71 -1.15 37.49 -21.39
N PRO A 72 -1.73 37.90 -20.23
CA PRO A 72 -2.13 36.96 -19.23
C PRO A 72 -3.25 36.06 -19.71
N GLY A 73 -3.38 34.86 -19.16
CA GLY A 73 -4.43 33.92 -19.40
C GLY A 73 -4.76 33.11 -18.17
N VAL A 74 -5.71 32.21 -18.31
CA VAL A 74 -6.08 31.24 -17.27
C VAL A 74 -6.09 29.85 -17.86
N ALA A 75 -5.78 28.88 -17.02
CA ALA A 75 -5.78 27.48 -17.36
C ALA A 75 -6.59 26.65 -16.37
N PHE A 76 -7.32 25.71 -16.91
CA PHE A 76 -8.03 24.69 -16.15
C PHE A 76 -7.66 23.33 -16.73
N ALA A 77 -7.39 22.35 -15.88
CA ALA A 77 -7.17 20.99 -16.35
C ALA A 77 -7.79 19.98 -15.41
N ILE A 78 -8.23 18.86 -15.99
CA ILE A 78 -8.59 17.66 -15.28
C ILE A 78 -7.75 16.52 -15.83
N GLY A 79 -7.24 15.67 -14.95
CA GLY A 79 -6.41 14.56 -15.38
C GLY A 79 -6.42 13.40 -14.38
N LYS A 80 -5.78 12.32 -14.82
CA LYS A 80 -5.65 11.10 -14.04
C LYS A 80 -4.26 10.52 -14.20
N TRP A 81 -3.68 10.10 -13.10
CA TRP A 81 -2.49 9.25 -13.10
C TRP A 81 -2.91 7.78 -13.19
N PHE A 82 -2.49 7.09 -14.26
CA PHE A 82 -2.72 5.64 -14.44
C PHE A 82 -1.66 4.81 -13.74
N THR A 83 -0.45 5.32 -13.68
CA THR A 83 0.67 4.82 -12.90
C THR A 83 1.32 5.98 -12.16
N PRO A 84 2.21 5.74 -11.19
CA PRO A 84 2.96 6.84 -10.57
C PRO A 84 3.76 7.69 -11.56
N GLY A 85 4.11 7.12 -12.71
CA GLY A 85 4.97 7.74 -13.72
C GLY A 85 4.23 8.25 -14.95
N ILE A 86 3.00 7.79 -15.24
CA ILE A 86 2.28 8.12 -16.48
C ILE A 86 0.87 8.60 -16.16
N GLY A 87 0.52 9.75 -16.66
CA GLY A 87 -0.79 10.35 -16.53
C GLY A 87 -1.31 10.92 -17.85
N LEU A 88 -2.58 11.21 -17.88
CA LEU A 88 -3.28 11.86 -18.96
C LEU A 88 -4.01 13.07 -18.41
N ARG A 89 -3.99 14.18 -19.15
CA ARG A 89 -4.58 15.45 -18.74
C ARG A 89 -5.28 16.11 -19.93
N THR A 90 -6.56 16.47 -19.74
CA THR A 90 -7.27 17.40 -20.61
C THR A 90 -7.08 18.80 -20.04
N LYS A 91 -6.44 19.69 -20.78
CA LYS A 91 -6.16 21.08 -20.39
C LYS A 91 -6.88 22.05 -21.30
N ILE A 92 -7.54 23.04 -20.71
CA ILE A 92 -8.14 24.17 -21.41
C ILE A 92 -7.44 25.43 -20.91
N GLN A 93 -6.93 26.24 -21.83
CA GLN A 93 -6.25 27.49 -21.50
C GLN A 93 -6.60 28.59 -22.51
N GLY A 94 -6.36 29.84 -22.13
CA GLY A 94 -6.50 30.98 -23.05
C GLY A 94 -7.26 32.14 -22.44
N ILE A 95 -8.20 32.65 -23.18
CA ILE A 95 -9.12 33.76 -23.10
C ILE A 95 -8.54 35.00 -23.78
N TRP A 96 -7.39 35.52 -23.37
CA TRP A 96 -6.83 36.76 -23.89
C TRP A 96 -5.54 36.50 -24.65
N GLY A 97 -5.48 36.97 -25.88
CA GLY A 97 -4.31 36.91 -26.74
C GLY A 97 -4.20 38.13 -27.62
N LYS A 98 -3.20 38.11 -28.46
CA LYS A 98 -2.98 39.13 -29.47
C LYS A 98 -2.72 38.48 -30.84
N ARG A 99 -3.27 39.05 -31.89
CA ARG A 99 -3.03 38.69 -33.29
C ARG A 99 -2.00 39.63 -33.95
N VAL A 100 -1.44 39.21 -35.07
CA VAL A 100 -0.62 40.08 -35.90
C VAL A 100 -1.55 41.15 -36.53
N GLY A 101 -1.18 42.41 -36.45
CA GLY A 101 -1.92 43.49 -37.08
C GLY A 101 -1.94 43.34 -38.61
N ALA A 102 -3.06 43.61 -39.25
CA ALA A 102 -3.20 43.52 -40.70
C ALA A 102 -2.38 44.59 -41.42
N ASP A 103 -2.12 45.71 -40.78
CA ASP A 103 -1.40 46.86 -41.38
C ASP A 103 -0.01 46.98 -40.77
N SER A 104 0.95 47.37 -41.60
CA SER A 104 2.31 47.74 -41.22
C SER A 104 2.41 48.98 -40.32
N ASN A 105 1.26 49.56 -39.96
CA ASN A 105 1.24 50.75 -39.09
C ASN A 105 1.28 50.38 -37.62
N PRO A 106 2.34 50.83 -36.86
CA PRO A 106 2.46 50.58 -35.44
C PRO A 106 1.27 51.04 -34.59
N SER A 107 0.50 52.04 -35.03
CA SER A 107 -0.69 52.50 -34.32
C SER A 107 -1.87 51.52 -34.37
N SER A 108 -1.93 50.64 -35.37
CA SER A 108 -2.96 49.59 -35.46
C SER A 108 -2.72 48.40 -34.49
N GLN A 109 -1.58 48.38 -33.85
CA GLN A 109 -1.24 47.34 -32.85
C GLN A 109 -2.07 47.45 -31.58
N LEU A 110 -2.71 48.58 -31.31
CA LEU A 110 -3.50 48.79 -30.09
C LEU A 110 -4.79 47.96 -30.08
N ASP A 111 -5.30 47.56 -31.25
CA ASP A 111 -6.56 46.80 -31.39
C ASP A 111 -6.35 45.37 -31.92
N ASN A 112 -5.20 44.77 -31.65
CA ASN A 112 -4.88 43.42 -32.08
C ASN A 112 -5.35 42.33 -31.10
N SER A 113 -6.37 42.58 -30.29
CA SER A 113 -6.86 41.59 -29.33
C SER A 113 -7.46 40.37 -30.02
N ASN A 114 -7.12 39.18 -29.48
CA ASN A 114 -7.68 37.91 -29.92
C ASN A 114 -8.24 37.18 -28.70
N LYS A 115 -9.53 36.95 -28.69
CA LYS A 115 -10.14 36.06 -27.69
C LYS A 115 -10.07 34.64 -28.23
N TYR A 116 -9.49 33.73 -27.46
CA TYR A 116 -9.30 32.35 -27.88
C TYR A 116 -9.44 31.39 -26.72
N TRP A 117 -9.64 30.15 -27.04
CA TRP A 117 -9.41 29.02 -26.11
C TRP A 117 -8.69 27.89 -26.85
N ILE A 118 -7.96 27.11 -26.07
CA ILE A 118 -7.21 25.95 -26.53
C ILE A 118 -7.62 24.80 -25.62
N ALA A 119 -8.01 23.67 -26.17
CA ALA A 119 -8.27 22.42 -25.46
C ALA A 119 -7.30 21.36 -25.97
N GLN A 120 -6.58 20.74 -25.06
CA GLN A 120 -5.49 19.81 -25.36
C GLN A 120 -5.61 18.57 -24.50
N GLU A 121 -5.34 17.42 -25.10
CA GLU A 121 -5.12 16.17 -24.41
C GLU A 121 -3.61 15.92 -24.34
N GLN A 122 -3.09 15.75 -23.13
CA GLN A 122 -1.65 15.71 -22.88
C GLN A 122 -1.28 14.46 -22.07
N VAL A 123 -0.32 13.69 -22.57
CA VAL A 123 0.33 12.62 -21.82
C VAL A 123 1.42 13.24 -20.96
N MET A 124 1.43 12.89 -19.68
CA MET A 124 2.35 13.41 -18.66
C MET A 124 3.27 12.30 -18.17
N PHE A 125 4.56 12.60 -18.06
CA PHE A 125 5.58 11.66 -17.59
C PHE A 125 6.20 12.18 -16.30
N ASN A 126 5.91 11.59 -15.15
CA ASN A 126 6.58 11.96 -13.92
C ASN A 126 7.97 11.32 -13.84
N LEU A 127 8.96 12.04 -14.35
CA LEU A 127 10.35 11.56 -14.39
C LEU A 127 10.90 11.24 -13.00
N SER A 128 10.51 12.03 -11.99
CA SER A 128 10.95 11.78 -10.62
C SER A 128 10.50 10.39 -10.10
N ASN A 129 9.30 9.95 -10.48
CA ASN A 129 8.81 8.62 -10.12
C ASN A 129 9.34 7.52 -11.05
N LEU A 130 9.52 7.81 -12.34
CA LEU A 130 10.04 6.84 -13.31
C LEU A 130 11.51 6.49 -13.02
N LEU A 131 12.34 7.48 -12.71
CA LEU A 131 13.78 7.27 -12.49
C LEU A 131 14.13 6.86 -11.07
N CYS A 132 13.40 7.38 -10.06
CA CYS A 132 13.71 7.17 -8.65
C CYS A 132 12.70 6.28 -7.91
N GLY A 133 11.74 5.67 -8.63
CA GLY A 133 10.64 4.90 -8.04
C GLY A 133 9.60 5.78 -7.33
N TYR A 134 8.46 5.19 -7.01
CA TYR A 134 7.38 5.89 -6.31
C TYR A 134 7.73 6.13 -4.83
N ASN A 135 7.55 7.39 -4.40
CA ASN A 135 7.65 7.78 -3.00
C ASN A 135 6.52 8.75 -2.66
N GLU A 136 5.63 8.35 -1.75
CA GLU A 136 4.50 9.16 -1.30
C GLU A 136 4.94 10.49 -0.66
N ASN A 137 6.09 10.52 -0.02
CA ASN A 137 6.62 11.69 0.68
C ASN A 137 7.46 12.62 -0.20
N ARG A 138 7.59 12.30 -1.49
CA ARG A 138 8.36 13.13 -2.41
C ARG A 138 7.74 14.53 -2.54
N VAL A 139 8.52 15.53 -2.18
CA VAL A 139 8.10 16.93 -2.22
C VAL A 139 8.08 17.46 -3.66
N TRP A 140 9.13 17.20 -4.43
CA TRP A 140 9.31 17.75 -5.77
C TRP A 140 9.20 16.69 -6.87
N ASN A 141 8.48 17.04 -7.96
CA ASN A 141 8.39 16.23 -9.17
C ASN A 141 8.64 17.07 -10.42
N LEU A 142 9.35 16.46 -11.37
CA LEU A 142 9.56 16.97 -12.71
C LEU A 142 8.74 16.16 -13.71
N ILE A 143 7.89 16.86 -14.48
CA ILE A 143 6.85 16.22 -15.29
C ILE A 143 6.83 16.85 -16.69
N PRO A 144 7.64 16.33 -17.64
CA PRO A 144 7.44 16.65 -19.05
C PRO A 144 6.08 16.13 -19.52
N PHE A 145 5.53 16.81 -20.52
CA PHE A 145 4.29 16.42 -21.16
C PHE A 145 4.35 16.72 -22.67
N ALA A 146 3.55 15.98 -23.41
CA ALA A 146 3.31 16.22 -24.82
C ALA A 146 1.87 15.85 -25.16
N GLY A 147 1.30 16.51 -26.14
CA GLY A 147 -0.09 16.28 -26.53
C GLY A 147 -0.49 16.94 -27.83
N ALA A 148 -1.77 16.79 -28.13
CA ALA A 148 -2.41 17.41 -29.27
C ALA A 148 -3.76 17.97 -28.85
N GLY A 149 -4.29 18.88 -29.64
CA GLY A 149 -5.58 19.47 -29.36
C GLY A 149 -6.10 20.40 -30.42
N VAL A 150 -7.12 21.13 -30.04
CA VAL A 150 -7.77 22.10 -30.90
C VAL A 150 -7.79 23.48 -30.25
N GLY A 151 -7.57 24.49 -31.03
CA GLY A 151 -7.75 25.87 -30.64
C GLY A 151 -8.89 26.52 -31.41
N ARG A 152 -9.54 27.50 -30.80
CA ARG A 152 -10.53 28.35 -31.44
C ARG A 152 -10.23 29.81 -31.16
N SER A 153 -10.01 30.58 -32.19
CA SER A 153 -10.12 32.02 -32.12
C SER A 153 -11.57 32.44 -32.17
N MET A 154 -12.07 33.00 -31.08
CA MET A 154 -13.44 33.54 -31.02
C MET A 154 -13.54 34.88 -31.82
N SER A 155 -12.46 35.66 -31.83
CA SER A 155 -12.41 36.93 -32.54
C SER A 155 -12.41 36.76 -34.06
N ALA A 156 -11.73 35.73 -34.58
CA ALA A 156 -11.66 35.42 -36.01
C ALA A 156 -12.63 34.31 -36.44
N ASN A 157 -13.35 33.67 -35.48
CA ASN A 157 -14.24 32.53 -35.69
C ASN A 157 -13.56 31.36 -36.46
N ARG A 158 -12.35 31.01 -36.06
CA ARG A 158 -11.51 29.98 -36.72
C ARG A 158 -11.10 28.88 -35.73
N TYR A 159 -10.94 27.71 -36.28
CA TYR A 159 -10.42 26.52 -35.54
C TYR A 159 -9.09 26.12 -36.17
N ALA A 160 -8.19 25.65 -35.31
CA ALA A 160 -6.91 25.06 -35.70
C ALA A 160 -6.60 23.84 -34.86
N MET A 161 -6.02 22.84 -35.49
CA MET A 161 -5.42 21.71 -34.78
C MET A 161 -3.99 22.06 -34.34
N GLY A 162 -3.53 21.46 -33.27
CA GLY A 162 -2.19 21.77 -32.76
C GLY A 162 -1.57 20.69 -31.91
N LEU A 163 -0.27 20.86 -31.73
CA LEU A 163 0.56 20.04 -30.85
C LEU A 163 1.00 20.88 -29.66
N SER A 164 1.26 20.21 -28.57
CA SER A 164 1.69 20.82 -27.32
C SER A 164 2.81 20.01 -26.72
N ALA A 165 3.80 20.69 -26.16
CA ALA A 165 4.86 20.06 -25.36
C ALA A 165 5.33 21.03 -24.29
N GLY A 166 5.82 20.50 -23.17
CA GLY A 166 6.32 21.36 -22.10
C GLY A 166 6.83 20.56 -20.90
N LEU A 167 7.10 21.32 -19.86
CA LEU A 167 7.67 20.83 -18.62
C LEU A 167 6.97 21.47 -17.44
N GLN A 168 6.46 20.63 -16.53
CA GLN A 168 5.88 21.04 -15.27
C GLN A 168 6.81 20.65 -14.11
N SER A 169 7.10 21.58 -13.25
CA SER A 169 7.74 21.36 -11.95
C SER A 169 6.70 21.52 -10.86
N SER A 170 6.55 20.54 -9.97
CA SER A 170 5.47 20.57 -8.96
C SER A 170 5.98 20.24 -7.57
N TRP A 171 5.49 20.97 -6.57
CA TRP A 171 5.86 20.86 -5.16
C TRP A 171 4.65 20.49 -4.31
N LYS A 172 4.80 19.47 -3.48
CA LYS A 172 3.77 19.01 -2.54
C LYS A 172 3.68 20.00 -1.38
N VAL A 173 2.50 20.58 -1.18
CA VAL A 173 2.20 21.47 -0.05
C VAL A 173 1.43 20.72 1.03
N SER A 174 0.51 19.84 0.62
CA SER A 174 -0.26 18.98 1.53
C SER A 174 -0.53 17.61 0.90
N LYS A 175 -1.23 16.72 1.61
CA LYS A 175 -1.64 15.41 1.07
C LYS A 175 -2.51 15.50 -0.19
N GLY A 176 -3.33 16.56 -0.28
CA GLY A 176 -4.28 16.75 -1.40
C GLY A 176 -3.90 17.87 -2.37
N MET A 177 -2.85 18.66 -2.09
CA MET A 177 -2.55 19.87 -2.86
C MET A 177 -1.06 19.99 -3.20
N ARG A 178 -0.81 20.44 -4.43
CA ARG A 178 0.52 20.78 -4.95
C ARG A 178 0.48 22.14 -5.63
N VAL A 179 1.55 22.90 -5.51
CA VAL A 179 1.82 24.07 -6.34
C VAL A 179 2.63 23.62 -7.54
N TYR A 180 2.43 24.21 -8.70
CA TYR A 180 3.24 23.92 -9.87
C TYR A 180 3.63 25.17 -10.63
N LEU A 181 4.78 25.06 -11.30
CA LEU A 181 5.23 25.94 -12.37
C LEU A 181 5.32 25.12 -13.63
N GLU A 182 4.81 25.67 -14.73
CA GLU A 182 4.80 25.00 -16.02
C GLU A 182 5.30 25.97 -17.10
N ALA A 183 6.13 25.47 -18.00
CA ALA A 183 6.52 26.16 -19.21
C ALA A 183 6.18 25.25 -20.39
N GLY A 184 5.52 25.79 -21.38
CA GLY A 184 5.07 25.00 -22.53
C GLY A 184 5.09 25.77 -23.83
N TRP A 185 5.06 24.99 -24.89
CA TRP A 185 5.00 25.45 -26.27
C TRP A 185 3.88 24.70 -27.00
N ASN A 186 3.02 25.49 -27.62
CA ASN A 186 1.93 25.00 -28.46
C ASN A 186 2.21 25.46 -29.88
N ARG A 187 1.97 24.57 -30.84
CA ARG A 187 2.06 24.87 -32.26
C ARG A 187 0.76 24.47 -32.94
N TYR A 188 0.14 25.43 -33.59
CA TYR A 188 -1.15 25.29 -34.29
C TYR A 188 -0.96 25.49 -35.78
N GLU A 189 -1.88 24.89 -36.52
CA GLU A 189 -2.09 25.26 -37.95
C GLU A 189 -2.25 26.76 -38.05
N GLY A 190 -1.84 27.34 -39.17
CA GLY A 190 -1.94 28.78 -39.37
C GLY A 190 -3.34 29.31 -39.22
N ASP A 191 -3.43 30.61 -38.97
CA ASP A 191 -4.63 31.42 -38.80
C ASP A 191 -5.41 31.30 -37.50
N LEU A 192 -4.89 30.62 -36.46
CA LEU A 192 -5.52 30.63 -35.14
C LEU A 192 -5.44 32.02 -34.50
N ASP A 193 -4.36 32.75 -34.73
CA ASP A 193 -4.15 34.09 -34.20
C ASP A 193 -5.00 35.15 -34.96
N GLY A 194 -5.71 34.75 -35.99
CA GLY A 194 -6.64 35.60 -36.75
C GLY A 194 -5.96 36.54 -37.79
N ALA A 195 -4.68 36.33 -38.04
CA ALA A 195 -3.97 37.10 -39.08
C ALA A 195 -4.18 36.43 -40.46
N ALA A 196 -5.32 36.61 -41.06
CA ALA A 196 -5.53 36.22 -42.46
C ALA A 196 -4.76 37.12 -43.41
N TYR A 197 -4.00 36.49 -44.31
CA TYR A 197 -3.54 37.22 -45.51
C TYR A 197 -4.73 37.43 -46.45
N ALA A 198 -4.94 38.64 -46.89
CA ALA A 198 -6.11 39.06 -47.61
C ALA A 198 -6.41 38.27 -48.90
N ASN A 199 -5.50 37.42 -49.42
CA ASN A 199 -5.70 36.68 -50.66
C ASN A 199 -5.09 35.26 -50.69
N ASN A 200 -4.57 34.73 -49.61
CA ASN A 200 -3.99 33.38 -49.61
C ASN A 200 -4.13 32.79 -48.22
N GLU A 201 -5.31 32.30 -47.89
CA GLU A 201 -5.56 31.52 -46.69
C GLU A 201 -4.87 30.16 -46.81
N ARG A 202 -3.59 30.08 -46.42
CA ARG A 202 -2.88 28.82 -46.33
C ARG A 202 -3.28 28.15 -45.00
N ARG A 203 -4.22 27.21 -45.10
CA ARG A 203 -4.55 26.29 -44.02
C ARG A 203 -3.50 25.18 -43.98
N GLY A 204 -3.33 24.61 -42.79
CA GLY A 204 -2.45 23.51 -42.58
C GLY A 204 -1.08 23.91 -41.99
N TRP A 205 -0.15 23.00 -42.06
CA TRP A 205 1.14 23.13 -41.37
C TRP A 205 2.20 23.98 -42.09
N GLU A 206 1.92 24.44 -43.29
CA GLU A 206 2.79 25.39 -44.03
C GLU A 206 2.83 26.75 -43.34
N SER A 207 1.65 27.22 -42.86
CA SER A 207 1.54 28.37 -41.98
C SER A 207 1.29 27.87 -40.56
N HIS A 208 1.96 28.43 -39.56
CA HIS A 208 1.83 27.93 -38.19
C HIS A 208 1.90 29.06 -37.17
N ASP A 209 1.05 28.94 -36.18
CA ASP A 209 1.02 29.82 -35.03
C ASP A 209 1.59 29.11 -33.83
N ASN A 210 2.53 29.77 -33.15
CA ASN A 210 3.15 29.26 -31.94
C ASN A 210 2.71 30.08 -30.74
N ASN A 211 2.51 29.40 -29.64
CA ASN A 211 2.22 29.98 -28.36
C ASN A 211 3.21 29.44 -27.31
N LEU A 212 4.05 30.31 -26.81
CA LEU A 212 4.86 30.04 -25.63
C LEU A 212 4.11 30.50 -24.40
N TYR A 213 4.16 29.73 -23.31
CA TYR A 213 3.56 30.16 -22.06
C TYR A 213 4.38 29.72 -20.85
N ALA A 214 4.24 30.51 -19.79
CA ALA A 214 4.67 30.16 -18.45
C ALA A 214 3.44 30.26 -17.53
N GLU A 215 3.22 29.24 -16.70
CA GLU A 215 2.04 29.12 -15.87
C GLU A 215 2.42 28.78 -14.43
N ILE A 216 1.72 29.41 -13.49
CA ILE A 216 1.75 29.04 -12.08
C ILE A 216 0.36 28.62 -11.65
N GLY A 217 0.26 27.55 -10.87
CA GLY A 217 -1.05 27.08 -10.46
C GLY A 217 -1.05 26.12 -9.29
N LEU A 218 -2.25 25.70 -8.96
CA LEU A 218 -2.56 24.75 -7.91
C LEU A 218 -3.11 23.47 -8.53
N ASN A 219 -2.65 22.35 -8.04
CA ASN A 219 -3.13 21.01 -8.40
C ASN A 219 -3.77 20.38 -7.17
N PHE A 220 -5.00 19.95 -7.30
CA PHE A 220 -5.81 19.30 -6.26
C PHE A 220 -6.06 17.85 -6.63
N ASN A 221 -5.67 16.92 -5.76
CA ASN A 221 -5.99 15.51 -5.93
C ASN A 221 -7.46 15.24 -5.54
N ILE A 222 -8.18 14.52 -6.39
CA ILE A 222 -9.55 14.08 -6.14
C ILE A 222 -9.51 12.62 -5.69
N GLY A 223 -10.08 12.35 -4.52
CA GLY A 223 -10.08 11.00 -3.95
C GLY A 223 -8.69 10.57 -3.47
N LYS A 224 -8.41 9.27 -3.56
CA LYS A 224 -7.14 8.70 -3.12
C LYS A 224 -6.04 9.01 -4.13
N GLY A 225 -5.07 9.83 -3.75
CA GLY A 225 -3.94 10.25 -4.59
C GLY A 225 -2.64 9.50 -4.34
N THR A 226 -2.68 8.36 -3.64
CA THR A 226 -1.50 7.58 -3.25
C THR A 226 -1.56 6.16 -3.81
N TRP A 227 -0.40 5.54 -3.97
CA TRP A 227 -0.25 4.17 -4.46
C TRP A 227 0.32 3.30 -3.36
N LYS A 228 -0.09 2.02 -3.32
CA LYS A 228 0.59 1.01 -2.51
C LYS A 228 1.68 0.38 -3.36
N LYS A 229 2.88 0.25 -2.80
CA LYS A 229 3.96 -0.50 -3.47
C LYS A 229 3.58 -1.98 -3.56
N SER A 230 3.97 -2.63 -4.65
CA SER A 230 3.85 -4.08 -4.77
C SER A 230 4.84 -4.78 -3.84
N PRO A 231 4.45 -5.88 -3.17
CA PRO A 231 5.41 -6.72 -2.49
C PRO A 231 6.46 -7.26 -3.45
N ASP A 232 7.69 -7.27 -3.04
CA ASP A 232 8.79 -7.93 -3.75
C ASP A 232 8.75 -9.43 -3.43
N MET A 233 8.03 -10.18 -4.24
CA MET A 233 7.82 -11.62 -4.03
C MET A 233 9.12 -12.42 -4.13
N GLU A 234 10.07 -11.99 -4.96
CA GLU A 234 11.36 -12.67 -5.09
C GLU A 234 12.21 -12.46 -3.83
N ALA A 235 12.29 -11.22 -3.35
CA ALA A 235 13.00 -10.91 -2.11
C ALA A 235 12.35 -11.59 -0.90
N ILE A 236 11.01 -11.61 -0.82
CA ILE A 236 10.26 -12.31 0.23
C ILE A 236 10.52 -13.83 0.16
N ASN A 237 10.47 -14.43 -1.01
CA ASN A 237 10.74 -15.86 -1.19
C ASN A 237 12.19 -16.21 -0.82
N THR A 238 13.15 -15.36 -1.19
CA THR A 238 14.56 -15.55 -0.81
C THR A 238 14.74 -15.47 0.70
N GLN A 239 14.07 -14.52 1.36
CA GLN A 239 14.10 -14.40 2.82
C GLN A 239 13.45 -15.62 3.49
N HIS A 240 12.31 -16.09 2.99
CA HIS A 240 11.66 -17.30 3.49
C HIS A 240 12.54 -18.54 3.29
N GLN A 241 13.19 -18.68 2.13
CA GLN A 241 14.08 -19.79 1.87
C GLN A 241 15.27 -19.79 2.83
N ALA A 242 15.89 -18.62 3.04
CA ALA A 242 16.98 -18.50 4.01
C ALA A 242 16.53 -18.82 5.45
N ALA A 243 15.31 -18.44 5.81
CA ALA A 243 14.73 -18.78 7.12
C ALA A 243 14.46 -20.29 7.25
N LEU A 244 13.98 -20.95 6.18
CA LEU A 244 13.79 -22.40 6.15
C LEU A 244 15.12 -23.14 6.25
N ASP A 245 16.14 -22.69 5.53
CA ASP A 245 17.47 -23.29 5.58
C ASP A 245 18.09 -23.15 6.97
N ALA A 246 17.96 -21.98 7.60
CA ALA A 246 18.40 -21.77 8.99
C ALA A 246 17.62 -22.63 10.01
N LEU A 247 16.33 -22.84 9.78
CA LEU A 247 15.51 -23.72 10.63
C LEU A 247 15.90 -25.19 10.46
N ASN A 248 16.14 -25.63 9.23
CA ASN A 248 16.60 -26.99 8.93
C ASN A 248 17.97 -27.27 9.56
N ALA A 249 18.91 -26.31 9.48
CA ALA A 249 20.19 -26.42 10.15
C ALA A 249 20.03 -26.59 11.67
N ARG A 250 19.17 -25.76 12.31
CA ARG A 250 18.88 -25.91 13.74
C ARG A 250 18.21 -27.22 14.11
N LEU A 251 17.34 -27.74 13.21
CA LEU A 251 16.71 -29.05 13.40
C LEU A 251 17.77 -30.16 13.39
N GLN A 252 18.67 -30.11 12.41
CA GLN A 252 19.78 -31.09 12.31
C GLN A 252 20.69 -31.04 13.54
N ASP A 253 21.08 -29.82 13.98
CA ASP A 253 21.89 -29.64 15.20
C ASP A 253 21.16 -30.23 16.42
N ALA A 254 19.85 -30.02 16.54
CA ALA A 254 19.04 -30.54 17.64
C ALA A 254 18.89 -32.08 17.57
N GLU A 255 18.79 -32.65 16.37
CA GLU A 255 18.74 -34.11 16.17
C GLU A 255 20.09 -34.76 16.52
N GLU A 256 21.22 -34.16 16.12
CA GLU A 256 22.56 -34.62 16.47
C GLU A 256 22.79 -34.54 17.98
N GLU A 257 22.39 -33.44 18.63
CA GLU A 257 22.48 -33.30 20.10
C GLU A 257 21.58 -34.31 20.80
N ASN A 258 20.36 -34.57 20.32
CA ASN A 258 19.49 -35.61 20.86
C ASN A 258 20.11 -37.01 20.72
N ALA A 259 20.73 -37.30 19.56
CA ALA A 259 21.43 -38.57 19.35
C ALA A 259 22.61 -38.71 20.33
N ARG A 260 23.39 -37.63 20.52
CA ARG A 260 24.49 -37.60 21.49
C ARG A 260 23.98 -37.83 22.91
N LEU A 261 22.94 -37.10 23.35
CA LEU A 261 22.37 -37.22 24.70
C LEU A 261 21.78 -38.61 24.96
N ARG A 262 21.15 -39.23 23.95
CA ARG A 262 20.64 -40.62 24.04
C ARG A 262 21.80 -41.62 24.26
N ASN A 263 22.90 -41.44 23.52
CA ASN A 263 24.08 -42.29 23.66
C ASN A 263 24.76 -42.09 25.07
N GLU A 264 24.83 -40.82 25.53
CA GLU A 264 25.33 -40.54 26.89
C GLU A 264 24.44 -41.18 27.96
N LEU A 265 23.09 -41.10 27.79
CA LEU A 265 22.13 -41.69 28.69
C LEU A 265 22.24 -43.24 28.72
N ALA A 266 22.40 -43.85 27.53
CA ALA A 266 22.56 -45.31 27.42
C ALA A 266 23.85 -45.81 28.05
N ASN A 267 24.90 -44.98 28.08
CA ASN A 267 26.20 -45.31 28.72
C ASN A 267 26.27 -44.96 30.19
N GLN A 268 25.28 -44.26 30.77
CA GLN A 268 25.19 -44.03 32.21
C GLN A 268 24.68 -45.27 32.94
N LYS A 269 25.44 -45.75 33.93
CA LYS A 269 24.95 -46.79 34.82
C LYS A 269 23.67 -46.34 35.53
N PRO A 270 22.69 -47.24 35.76
CA PRO A 270 21.41 -46.85 36.36
C PRO A 270 21.64 -46.22 37.76
N VAL A 271 21.34 -44.95 37.86
CA VAL A 271 21.19 -44.28 39.15
C VAL A 271 19.72 -44.39 39.56
N GLU A 272 19.46 -45.13 40.63
CA GLU A 272 18.16 -45.19 41.29
C GLU A 272 17.77 -43.81 41.80
N THR A 273 17.02 -43.03 41.00
CA THR A 273 16.16 -41.96 41.51
C THR A 273 15.33 -41.39 40.32
N VAL A 274 14.35 -42.15 39.83
CA VAL A 274 13.45 -41.70 38.72
C VAL A 274 12.05 -41.29 39.26
N SER A 275 11.79 -41.34 40.56
CA SER A 275 10.39 -41.21 41.06
C SER A 275 9.88 -39.76 41.21
N GLU A 276 10.73 -38.75 41.37
CA GLU A 276 10.26 -37.37 41.62
C GLU A 276 10.06 -36.51 40.37
N SER A 277 10.89 -36.69 39.33
CA SER A 277 10.79 -35.91 38.11
C SER A 277 9.60 -36.32 37.21
N VAL A 278 9.22 -37.61 37.27
CA VAL A 278 8.05 -38.11 36.53
C VAL A 278 6.75 -37.59 37.13
N LYS A 279 6.65 -37.45 38.45
CA LYS A 279 5.47 -36.88 39.13
C LYS A 279 5.24 -35.42 38.73
N GLN A 280 6.28 -34.60 38.58
CA GLN A 280 6.16 -33.20 38.20
C GLN A 280 5.73 -32.99 36.75
N LEU A 281 6.13 -33.88 35.84
CA LEU A 281 5.72 -33.77 34.39
C LEU A 281 4.25 -34.16 34.18
N VAL A 282 3.74 -35.09 34.99
CA VAL A 282 2.39 -35.63 34.88
C VAL A 282 1.32 -34.69 35.47
N THR A 283 1.72 -33.78 36.36
CA THR A 283 0.81 -32.79 36.96
C THR A 283 0.63 -31.53 36.11
N THR A 284 1.37 -31.38 34.99
CA THR A 284 1.25 -30.22 34.14
C THR A 284 -0.07 -30.27 33.31
N PRO A 285 -0.91 -29.20 33.33
CA PRO A 285 -2.15 -29.21 32.61
C PRO A 285 -1.95 -29.27 31.09
N VAL A 286 -2.63 -30.18 30.41
CA VAL A 286 -2.68 -30.32 28.95
C VAL A 286 -3.82 -29.47 28.38
N SER A 287 -3.56 -28.64 27.40
CA SER A 287 -4.55 -27.73 26.79
C SER A 287 -5.13 -28.29 25.52
N VAL A 288 -6.47 -28.09 25.34
CA VAL A 288 -7.24 -28.33 24.13
C VAL A 288 -7.88 -27.01 23.72
N PHE A 289 -7.70 -26.57 22.47
CA PHE A 289 -8.11 -25.25 22.01
C PHE A 289 -9.44 -25.27 21.26
N PHE A 290 -10.12 -24.12 21.26
CA PHE A 290 -11.43 -23.92 20.65
C PHE A 290 -11.45 -22.62 19.80
N ASP A 291 -12.26 -22.65 18.73
CA ASP A 291 -12.56 -21.46 17.97
C ASP A 291 -13.39 -20.47 18.78
N ILE A 292 -13.42 -19.21 18.28
CA ILE A 292 -14.25 -18.18 18.87
C ILE A 292 -15.72 -18.61 18.84
N ASN A 293 -16.42 -18.40 19.96
CA ASN A 293 -17.83 -18.72 20.13
C ASN A 293 -18.22 -20.20 19.89
N LYS A 294 -17.24 -21.12 19.90
CA LYS A 294 -17.50 -22.56 19.72
C LYS A 294 -17.06 -23.37 20.95
N ALA A 295 -17.79 -24.46 21.20
CA ALA A 295 -17.42 -25.50 22.15
C ALA A 295 -17.05 -26.83 21.41
N THR A 296 -16.83 -26.78 20.09
CA THR A 296 -16.25 -27.90 19.33
C THR A 296 -14.74 -27.78 19.31
N ILE A 297 -14.02 -28.87 19.51
CA ILE A 297 -12.56 -28.92 19.53
C ILE A 297 -12.03 -28.43 18.17
N ALA A 298 -11.15 -27.44 18.18
CA ALA A 298 -10.60 -26.83 16.97
C ALA A 298 -9.69 -27.78 16.20
N SER A 299 -8.92 -28.61 16.91
CA SER A 299 -8.00 -29.57 16.30
C SER A 299 -8.01 -30.89 17.04
N GLN A 300 -8.22 -31.98 16.31
CA GLN A 300 -8.10 -33.34 16.87
C GLN A 300 -6.65 -33.66 17.30
N LYS A 301 -5.66 -32.92 16.81
CA LYS A 301 -4.25 -33.07 17.19
C LYS A 301 -4.04 -32.76 18.67
N ASP A 302 -4.84 -31.85 19.25
CA ASP A 302 -4.73 -31.49 20.68
C ASP A 302 -5.06 -32.68 21.59
N LEU A 303 -5.88 -33.62 21.10
CA LEU A 303 -6.27 -34.82 21.85
C LEU A 303 -5.15 -35.86 21.99
N VAL A 304 -4.08 -35.79 21.21
CA VAL A 304 -2.95 -36.71 21.29
C VAL A 304 -2.32 -36.69 22.69
N ASN A 305 -2.05 -35.49 23.22
CA ASN A 305 -1.49 -35.33 24.55
C ASN A 305 -2.54 -35.65 25.64
N VAL A 306 -3.81 -35.35 25.41
CA VAL A 306 -4.89 -35.72 26.34
C VAL A 306 -5.03 -37.25 26.41
N GLN A 307 -4.87 -37.96 25.29
CA GLN A 307 -4.92 -39.42 25.24
C GLN A 307 -3.77 -40.05 26.05
N ALA A 308 -2.54 -39.49 25.97
CA ALA A 308 -1.41 -39.94 26.77
C ALA A 308 -1.68 -39.72 28.25
N LEU A 309 -2.22 -38.57 28.64
CA LEU A 309 -2.59 -38.27 30.02
C LEU A 309 -3.72 -39.17 30.53
N ALA A 310 -4.75 -39.41 29.69
CA ALA A 310 -5.84 -40.32 30.02
C ALA A 310 -5.35 -41.76 30.27
N LYS A 311 -4.44 -42.25 29.40
CA LYS A 311 -3.83 -43.56 29.59
C LYS A 311 -3.09 -43.65 30.93
N TYR A 312 -2.26 -42.64 31.24
CA TYR A 312 -1.54 -42.60 32.50
C TYR A 312 -2.49 -42.56 33.72
N ALA A 313 -3.54 -41.72 33.64
CA ALA A 313 -4.53 -41.63 34.73
C ALA A 313 -5.28 -42.98 34.96
N LYS A 314 -5.60 -43.66 33.85
CA LYS A 314 -6.23 -44.99 33.92
C LYS A 314 -5.28 -46.05 34.56
N ASP A 315 -4.05 -46.09 34.10
CA ASP A 315 -3.05 -47.06 34.56
C ASP A 315 -2.71 -46.87 36.05
N ASN A 316 -2.81 -45.63 36.55
CA ASN A 316 -2.50 -45.27 37.94
C ASN A 316 -3.73 -44.98 38.81
N ASN A 317 -4.92 -45.20 38.29
CA ASN A 317 -6.22 -44.99 38.97
C ASN A 317 -6.43 -43.54 39.49
N ASN A 318 -5.85 -42.52 38.81
CA ASN A 318 -5.92 -41.13 39.19
C ASN A 318 -7.24 -40.46 38.75
N ASN A 319 -7.63 -39.38 39.45
CA ASN A 319 -8.72 -38.50 39.06
C ASN A 319 -8.23 -37.44 38.06
N LEU A 320 -9.15 -36.91 37.24
CA LEU A 320 -8.88 -35.86 36.26
C LEU A 320 -9.74 -34.63 36.54
N LEU A 321 -9.11 -33.46 36.54
CA LEU A 321 -9.79 -32.16 36.53
C LEU A 321 -9.74 -31.57 35.14
N VAL A 322 -10.92 -31.28 34.58
CA VAL A 322 -11.08 -30.59 33.30
C VAL A 322 -11.56 -29.19 33.57
N THR A 323 -10.74 -28.19 33.26
CA THR A 323 -11.09 -26.79 33.47
C THR A 323 -11.26 -26.09 32.11
N GLY A 324 -12.46 -25.57 31.85
CA GLY A 324 -12.75 -24.80 30.62
C GLY A 324 -12.57 -23.31 30.83
N TYR A 325 -12.16 -22.60 29.77
CA TYR A 325 -11.94 -21.17 29.73
C TYR A 325 -12.52 -20.54 28.46
N ALA A 326 -12.95 -19.29 28.56
CA ALA A 326 -13.27 -18.43 27.43
C ALA A 326 -12.34 -17.22 27.45
N ASP A 327 -12.21 -16.52 26.33
CA ASP A 327 -11.49 -15.23 26.32
C ASP A 327 -12.38 -14.15 26.92
N SER A 328 -11.80 -13.23 27.69
CA SER A 328 -12.50 -12.12 28.35
C SER A 328 -12.83 -10.96 27.38
N ALA A 329 -12.20 -10.93 26.21
CA ALA A 329 -12.37 -9.81 25.26
C ALA A 329 -13.67 -9.92 24.45
N THR A 330 -14.31 -11.10 24.45
CA THR A 330 -15.54 -11.34 23.69
C THR A 330 -16.63 -11.94 24.53
N GLY A 331 -17.88 -11.47 24.34
CA GLY A 331 -19.07 -11.97 25.07
C GLY A 331 -19.24 -11.36 26.46
N SER A 332 -20.43 -11.59 27.05
CA SER A 332 -20.71 -11.20 28.43
C SER A 332 -20.12 -12.22 29.43
N ALA A 333 -19.97 -11.80 30.69
CA ALA A 333 -19.46 -12.67 31.76
C ALA A 333 -20.30 -13.97 31.89
N ASP A 334 -21.64 -13.84 31.91
CA ASP A 334 -22.55 -14.97 32.00
C ASP A 334 -22.47 -15.91 30.79
N TYR A 335 -22.30 -15.33 29.61
CA TYR A 335 -22.10 -16.10 28.38
C TYR A 335 -20.79 -16.87 28.43
N ASN A 336 -19.71 -16.22 28.82
CA ASN A 336 -18.38 -16.83 28.91
C ASN A 336 -18.34 -17.91 29.99
N GLN A 337 -19.05 -17.75 31.10
CA GLN A 337 -19.19 -18.77 32.11
C GLN A 337 -19.81 -20.06 31.52
N LYS A 338 -20.98 -19.93 30.86
CA LYS A 338 -21.66 -21.07 30.20
C LYS A 338 -20.85 -21.68 29.07
N LEU A 339 -20.09 -20.86 28.31
CA LEU A 339 -19.22 -21.34 27.22
C LEU A 339 -18.05 -22.13 27.77
N SER A 340 -17.44 -21.68 28.86
CA SER A 340 -16.33 -22.38 29.52
C SER A 340 -16.77 -23.72 30.09
N GLU A 341 -17.93 -23.80 30.71
CA GLU A 341 -18.53 -25.05 31.19
C GLU A 341 -18.78 -26.05 30.04
N ARG A 342 -19.37 -25.58 28.94
CA ARG A 342 -19.58 -26.44 27.74
C ARG A 342 -18.26 -26.98 27.18
N ARG A 343 -17.19 -26.15 27.14
CA ARG A 343 -15.86 -26.58 26.71
C ARG A 343 -15.29 -27.66 27.61
N ALA A 344 -15.39 -27.48 28.92
CA ALA A 344 -14.97 -28.50 29.88
C ALA A 344 -15.75 -29.83 29.67
N THR A 345 -17.07 -29.73 29.50
CA THR A 345 -17.91 -30.91 29.26
C THR A 345 -17.56 -31.65 27.96
N VAL A 346 -17.25 -30.92 26.88
CA VAL A 346 -16.85 -31.57 25.63
C VAL A 346 -15.55 -32.34 25.78
N VAL A 347 -14.54 -31.81 26.47
CA VAL A 347 -13.29 -32.53 26.71
C VAL A 347 -13.49 -33.69 27.68
N ALA A 348 -14.32 -33.52 28.70
CA ALA A 348 -14.70 -34.63 29.59
C ALA A 348 -15.35 -35.79 28.82
N ASN A 349 -16.23 -35.50 27.89
CA ASN A 349 -16.84 -36.52 27.04
C ASN A 349 -15.81 -37.28 26.18
N GLU A 350 -14.80 -36.57 25.66
CA GLU A 350 -13.68 -37.24 24.96
C GLU A 350 -12.86 -38.15 25.89
N LEU A 351 -12.64 -37.74 27.12
CA LEU A 351 -11.95 -38.59 28.14
C LEU A 351 -12.78 -39.87 28.45
N VAL A 352 -14.09 -39.73 28.53
CA VAL A 352 -14.97 -40.90 28.69
C VAL A 352 -14.87 -41.87 27.49
N LYS A 353 -14.83 -41.35 26.26
CA LYS A 353 -14.59 -42.16 25.05
C LYS A 353 -13.21 -42.82 25.06
N MET A 354 -12.21 -42.22 25.69
CA MET A 354 -10.88 -42.80 25.90
C MET A 354 -10.85 -43.84 27.02
N GLY A 355 -11.99 -44.10 27.69
CA GLY A 355 -12.16 -45.16 28.68
C GLY A 355 -11.87 -44.73 30.14
N ILE A 356 -11.97 -43.43 30.43
CA ILE A 356 -11.97 -42.92 31.80
C ILE A 356 -13.39 -42.97 32.37
N GLU A 357 -13.56 -43.46 33.57
CA GLU A 357 -14.87 -43.50 34.24
C GLU A 357 -15.35 -42.07 34.56
N ASN A 358 -16.63 -41.82 34.38
CA ASN A 358 -17.22 -40.49 34.58
C ASN A 358 -17.07 -39.97 36.03
N ASN A 359 -17.08 -40.88 37.04
CA ASN A 359 -16.87 -40.55 38.43
C ASN A 359 -15.42 -40.09 38.74
N LYS A 360 -14.46 -40.31 37.82
CA LYS A 360 -13.04 -39.89 37.92
C LYS A 360 -12.81 -38.52 37.24
N ILE A 361 -13.82 -37.92 36.63
CA ILE A 361 -13.67 -36.64 35.90
C ILE A 361 -14.46 -35.55 36.61
N THR A 362 -13.75 -34.51 37.04
CA THR A 362 -14.36 -33.29 37.58
C THR A 362 -14.28 -32.18 36.53
N THR A 363 -15.37 -31.49 36.27
CA THR A 363 -15.43 -30.38 35.28
C THR A 363 -15.65 -29.07 35.99
N VAL A 364 -14.91 -28.02 35.57
CA VAL A 364 -15.03 -26.65 36.11
C VAL A 364 -14.98 -25.66 34.97
N GLY A 365 -15.91 -24.70 34.93
CA GLY A 365 -15.86 -23.54 34.05
C GLY A 365 -15.28 -22.34 34.78
N LYS A 366 -14.29 -21.65 34.19
CA LYS A 366 -13.64 -20.47 34.76
C LYS A 366 -14.10 -19.16 34.11
N GLY A 367 -15.07 -19.23 33.17
CA GLY A 367 -15.56 -18.06 32.47
C GLY A 367 -14.53 -17.42 31.55
N GLY A 368 -14.66 -16.11 31.39
CA GLY A 368 -13.73 -15.30 30.59
C GLY A 368 -12.45 -14.99 31.35
N VAL A 369 -11.30 -15.30 30.76
CA VAL A 369 -9.97 -15.06 31.33
C VAL A 369 -9.05 -14.37 30.34
N GLU A 370 -8.00 -13.73 30.86
CA GLU A 370 -6.93 -13.07 30.10
C GLU A 370 -5.55 -13.47 30.66
N THR A 371 -5.32 -14.77 30.79
CA THR A 371 -4.11 -15.31 31.40
C THR A 371 -3.00 -15.60 30.41
N LEU A 372 -3.33 -15.72 29.12
CA LEU A 372 -2.37 -16.00 28.04
C LEU A 372 -2.46 -14.98 26.91
N SER A 373 -1.34 -14.71 26.27
CA SER A 373 -1.20 -13.90 25.06
C SER A 373 -0.68 -14.78 23.91
N PRO A 374 -1.23 -14.66 22.70
CA PRO A 374 -2.38 -13.83 22.30
C PRO A 374 -3.70 -14.27 22.96
N ILE A 375 -4.67 -13.36 23.00
CA ILE A 375 -5.96 -13.56 23.70
C ILE A 375 -6.70 -14.83 23.27
N SER A 376 -6.49 -15.26 22.01
CA SER A 376 -7.05 -16.50 21.45
C SER A 376 -6.64 -17.76 22.22
N PHE A 377 -5.49 -17.75 22.91
CA PHE A 377 -5.02 -18.87 23.70
C PHE A 377 -5.83 -19.10 24.99
N ASN A 378 -6.67 -18.13 25.36
CA ASN A 378 -7.61 -18.30 26.47
C ASN A 378 -8.88 -19.07 26.06
N ARG A 379 -9.08 -19.36 24.78
CA ARG A 379 -10.16 -20.23 24.28
C ARG A 379 -9.75 -21.69 24.35
N ARG A 380 -9.66 -22.24 25.58
CA ARG A 380 -9.14 -23.60 25.82
C ARG A 380 -9.92 -24.33 26.90
N ALA A 381 -9.67 -25.61 26.99
CA ALA A 381 -9.88 -26.38 28.21
C ALA A 381 -8.57 -27.08 28.58
N THR A 382 -8.30 -27.20 29.87
CA THR A 382 -7.11 -27.91 30.38
C THR A 382 -7.52 -29.19 31.07
N VAL A 383 -6.75 -30.26 30.88
CA VAL A 383 -6.88 -31.53 31.60
C VAL A 383 -5.69 -31.69 32.50
N GLN A 384 -5.92 -31.97 33.76
CA GLN A 384 -4.91 -32.14 34.77
C GLN A 384 -5.25 -33.33 35.66
N ILE A 385 -4.22 -34.08 36.08
CA ILE A 385 -4.37 -35.13 37.12
C ILE A 385 -4.52 -34.47 38.49
N THR A 386 -5.48 -34.96 39.25
CA THR A 386 -5.66 -34.62 40.67
C THR A 386 -5.48 -35.89 41.52
N GLU A 387 -4.86 -35.72 42.63
CA GLU A 387 -4.72 -36.80 43.63
C GLU A 387 -6.06 -37.21 44.23
#